data_1467b56bd16f401cb1b51b94635598a9
#
_entry.id   1467b56bd16f401cb1b51b94635598a9
#
_cell.length_a   1.000
_cell.length_b   1.000
_cell.length_c   1.000
_cell.angle_alpha   90.00
_cell.angle_beta   90.00
_cell.angle_gamma   90.00
#
_symmetry.space_group_name_H-M   'P 1'
#
loop_
_entity.id
_entity.type
_entity.pdbx_description
1 polymer ?
#
loop_
_entity_poly.entity_id
_entity_poly.type
_entity_poly.pdbx_seq_one_letter_code
_entity_poly.pdbx_strand_id
1 'polypeptide(L)'
;MAALREAAARGVRVRVLVDGMNARLNLQGSAALQELAAAENDEVRLYNPVDLLRPGEINYRMHDKYILVDGSLCLLGGRNTNDRFLSRTGQAENDDRDVLVYAPQPDEHCAVRQLENYFAAVWSLEETRPVTGRDSGGTALLERYAALRSGWPEAFEPVDWSGATTPVDGVTLLHNPVGAENKTPELWDALVHLMEQGGDVLVQTPYLICSSAMYDDLRALGGGRELAFVTNSVEGGANLFGCADYLGQKEKILGCGVEVYETLCGHSLHTKAVLVGDRLSVIGSFNMDMRSAYLDTELMLVIDSPEINAQLRGVIADYQASSRLVRPDGTQTEGTAYVYVPLPAGKRALYGVLRYLVRPIRHLL
;
A
#
# COMPACT_ATOMS: atom_id res chain seq x y z
N MET A 1 -13.72 9.92 -8.54
CA MET A 1 -14.78 9.72 -9.54
C MET A 1 -15.15 11.01 -10.27
N ALA A 2 -15.45 12.13 -9.58
CA ALA A 2 -15.86 13.39 -10.26
C ALA A 2 -14.83 13.89 -11.29
N ALA A 3 -13.54 13.91 -10.94
CA ALA A 3 -12.48 14.31 -11.88
C ALA A 3 -12.32 13.34 -13.07
N LEU A 4 -12.52 12.03 -12.85
CA LEU A 4 -12.50 11.05 -13.92
C LEU A 4 -13.66 11.24 -14.89
N ARG A 5 -14.88 11.44 -14.35
CA ARG A 5 -16.07 11.71 -15.15
C ARG A 5 -15.95 13.01 -15.99
N GLU A 6 -15.32 14.03 -15.42
CA GLU A 6 -15.05 15.29 -16.13
C GLU A 6 -14.00 15.10 -17.21
N ALA A 7 -12.93 14.36 -16.94
CA ALA A 7 -11.91 14.03 -17.94
C ALA A 7 -12.53 13.29 -19.14
N ALA A 8 -13.39 12.29 -18.88
CA ALA A 8 -14.11 11.58 -19.93
C ALA A 8 -15.03 12.51 -20.73
N ALA A 9 -15.71 13.46 -20.08
CA ALA A 9 -16.54 14.47 -20.77
C ALA A 9 -15.74 15.38 -21.72
N ARG A 10 -14.44 15.57 -21.45
CA ARG A 10 -13.51 16.28 -22.36
C ARG A 10 -12.94 15.39 -23.48
N GLY A 11 -13.34 14.10 -23.54
CA GLY A 11 -12.87 13.15 -24.56
C GLY A 11 -11.62 12.37 -24.13
N VAL A 12 -11.20 12.43 -22.87
CA VAL A 12 -10.11 11.58 -22.35
C VAL A 12 -10.64 10.17 -22.17
N ARG A 13 -9.89 9.18 -22.68
CA ARG A 13 -10.21 7.77 -22.41
C ARG A 13 -9.83 7.42 -20.97
N VAL A 14 -10.82 7.10 -20.16
CA VAL A 14 -10.67 6.75 -18.75
C VAL A 14 -10.92 5.25 -18.57
N ARG A 15 -10.01 4.56 -17.89
CA ARG A 15 -10.15 3.15 -17.51
C ARG A 15 -9.99 3.01 -16.02
N VAL A 16 -10.98 2.44 -15.36
CA VAL A 16 -11.02 2.27 -13.90
C VAL A 16 -11.09 0.80 -13.57
N LEU A 17 -10.13 0.33 -12.79
CA LEU A 17 -10.08 -1.04 -12.28
C LEU A 17 -10.25 -1.01 -10.77
N VAL A 18 -11.18 -1.79 -10.24
CA VAL A 18 -11.51 -1.83 -8.81
C VAL A 18 -11.56 -3.27 -8.34
N ASP A 19 -11.06 -3.55 -7.15
CA ASP A 19 -11.24 -4.87 -6.52
C ASP A 19 -12.72 -5.22 -6.37
N GLY A 20 -13.11 -6.41 -6.81
CA GLY A 20 -14.51 -6.79 -6.89
C GLY A 20 -15.20 -6.96 -5.54
N MET A 21 -14.46 -7.35 -4.48
CA MET A 21 -15.03 -7.40 -3.12
C MET A 21 -15.17 -6.00 -2.54
N ASN A 22 -14.16 -5.14 -2.70
CA ASN A 22 -14.24 -3.76 -2.25
C ASN A 22 -15.37 -3.01 -2.96
N ALA A 23 -15.52 -3.21 -4.27
CA ALA A 23 -16.63 -2.66 -5.03
C ALA A 23 -17.98 -3.13 -4.48
N ARG A 24 -18.13 -4.43 -4.18
CA ARG A 24 -19.36 -5.00 -3.62
C ARG A 24 -19.71 -4.38 -2.27
N LEU A 25 -18.73 -4.20 -1.40
CA LEU A 25 -18.96 -3.71 -0.03
C LEU A 25 -19.18 -2.20 0.04
N ASN A 26 -18.50 -1.43 -0.80
CA ASN A 26 -18.39 0.02 -0.65
C ASN A 26 -18.94 0.83 -1.83
N LEU A 27 -18.98 0.27 -3.03
CA LEU A 27 -19.30 1.01 -4.27
C LEU A 27 -20.49 0.45 -5.02
N GLN A 28 -20.81 -0.84 -4.88
CA GLN A 28 -21.88 -1.49 -5.63
C GLN A 28 -23.23 -0.85 -5.29
N GLY A 29 -23.94 -0.41 -6.34
CA GLY A 29 -25.19 0.33 -6.19
C GLY A 29 -25.02 1.82 -5.94
N SER A 30 -23.79 2.34 -5.82
CA SER A 30 -23.58 3.79 -5.73
C SER A 30 -23.93 4.46 -7.06
N ALA A 31 -24.70 5.57 -6.99
CA ALA A 31 -25.02 6.36 -8.17
C ALA A 31 -23.78 6.86 -8.90
N ALA A 32 -22.72 7.20 -8.14
CA ALA A 32 -21.46 7.67 -8.68
C ALA A 32 -20.73 6.62 -9.54
N LEU A 33 -20.71 5.34 -9.12
CA LEU A 33 -20.12 4.27 -9.94
C LEU A 33 -20.94 4.01 -11.19
N GLN A 34 -22.27 4.04 -11.09
CA GLN A 34 -23.16 3.84 -12.22
C GLN A 34 -23.06 4.97 -13.24
N GLU A 35 -23.00 6.23 -12.78
CA GLU A 35 -22.80 7.40 -13.64
C GLU A 35 -21.44 7.34 -14.37
N LEU A 36 -20.36 6.95 -13.65
CA LEU A 36 -19.03 6.79 -14.24
C LEU A 36 -19.04 5.67 -15.29
N ALA A 37 -19.57 4.50 -14.96
CA ALA A 37 -19.57 3.35 -15.86
C ALA A 37 -20.52 3.49 -17.06
N ALA A 38 -21.45 4.45 -17.05
CA ALA A 38 -22.35 4.73 -18.16
C ALA A 38 -21.84 5.84 -19.10
N ALA A 39 -20.78 6.55 -18.71
CA ALA A 39 -20.29 7.66 -19.48
C ALA A 39 -19.52 7.23 -20.74
N GLU A 40 -19.68 7.98 -21.82
CA GLU A 40 -18.84 7.83 -23.00
C GLU A 40 -17.38 8.06 -22.62
N ASN A 41 -16.46 7.30 -23.19
CA ASN A 41 -15.02 7.29 -22.90
C ASN A 41 -14.61 6.78 -21.49
N ASP A 42 -15.55 6.35 -20.65
CA ASP A 42 -15.26 5.66 -19.38
C ASP A 42 -15.45 4.15 -19.53
N GLU A 43 -14.48 3.38 -19.06
CA GLU A 43 -14.58 1.93 -18.91
C GLU A 43 -14.27 1.54 -17.48
N VAL A 44 -15.19 0.88 -16.80
CA VAL A 44 -15.00 0.39 -15.43
C VAL A 44 -15.01 -1.13 -15.43
N ARG A 45 -14.01 -1.74 -14.77
CA ARG A 45 -13.95 -3.20 -14.56
C ARG A 45 -13.72 -3.55 -13.10
N LEU A 46 -14.18 -4.72 -12.72
CA LEU A 46 -13.96 -5.31 -11.40
C LEU A 46 -12.99 -6.48 -11.52
N TYR A 47 -11.88 -6.42 -10.76
CA TYR A 47 -10.99 -7.54 -10.60
C TYR A 47 -11.62 -8.56 -9.65
N ASN A 48 -11.69 -9.81 -10.08
CA ASN A 48 -12.20 -10.96 -9.33
C ASN A 48 -13.44 -10.63 -8.50
N PRO A 49 -14.59 -10.28 -9.13
CA PRO A 49 -15.84 -10.04 -8.41
C PRO A 49 -16.28 -11.31 -7.68
N VAL A 50 -16.89 -11.13 -6.50
CA VAL A 50 -17.32 -12.25 -5.66
C VAL A 50 -18.28 -13.18 -6.41
N ASP A 51 -17.84 -14.41 -6.63
CA ASP A 51 -18.63 -15.49 -7.21
C ASP A 51 -18.90 -16.55 -6.12
N LEU A 52 -20.18 -16.73 -5.76
CA LEU A 52 -20.58 -17.71 -4.75
C LEU A 52 -20.43 -19.17 -5.25
N LEU A 53 -20.27 -19.39 -6.55
CA LEU A 53 -19.98 -20.69 -7.14
C LEU A 53 -18.48 -21.05 -7.05
N ARG A 54 -17.63 -20.06 -6.76
CA ARG A 54 -16.17 -20.20 -6.62
C ARG A 54 -15.68 -19.65 -5.29
N PRO A 55 -16.14 -20.20 -4.14
CA PRO A 55 -15.82 -19.65 -2.83
C PRO A 55 -14.32 -19.65 -2.50
N GLY A 56 -13.53 -20.53 -3.13
CA GLY A 56 -12.07 -20.57 -2.96
C GLY A 56 -11.36 -19.33 -3.52
N GLU A 57 -11.93 -18.65 -4.51
CA GLU A 57 -11.34 -17.49 -5.15
C GLU A 57 -11.57 -16.16 -4.37
N ILE A 58 -12.41 -16.21 -3.33
CA ILE A 58 -12.81 -15.01 -2.58
C ILE A 58 -11.63 -14.29 -1.90
N ASN A 59 -10.53 -14.99 -1.65
CA ASN A 59 -9.36 -14.46 -0.97
C ASN A 59 -8.33 -13.82 -1.91
N TYR A 60 -8.44 -14.00 -3.22
CA TYR A 60 -7.52 -13.40 -4.18
C TYR A 60 -7.99 -11.99 -4.53
N ARG A 61 -7.30 -10.98 -3.98
CA ARG A 61 -7.74 -9.59 -4.07
C ARG A 61 -6.74 -8.71 -4.80
N MET A 62 -7.22 -7.61 -5.32
CA MET A 62 -6.36 -6.55 -5.86
C MET A 62 -6.08 -5.54 -4.76
N HIS A 63 -4.81 -5.44 -4.37
CA HIS A 63 -4.37 -4.50 -3.34
C HIS A 63 -3.59 -3.30 -3.91
N ASP A 64 -3.54 -3.19 -5.23
CA ASP A 64 -2.85 -2.13 -5.97
C ASP A 64 -3.52 -0.76 -5.79
N LYS A 65 -2.72 0.30 -5.68
CA LYS A 65 -3.19 1.68 -5.63
C LYS A 65 -2.31 2.54 -6.50
N TYR A 66 -2.81 2.92 -7.67
CA TYR A 66 -2.08 3.77 -8.60
C TYR A 66 -3.00 4.57 -9.52
N ILE A 67 -2.45 5.64 -10.07
CA ILE A 67 -3.02 6.42 -11.16
C ILE A 67 -1.94 6.50 -12.24
N LEU A 68 -2.34 6.31 -13.49
CA LEU A 68 -1.46 6.40 -14.66
C LEU A 68 -2.04 7.41 -15.63
N VAL A 69 -1.22 8.35 -16.11
CA VAL A 69 -1.66 9.43 -16.98
C VAL A 69 -0.77 9.51 -18.22
N ASP A 70 -1.37 9.32 -19.39
CA ASP A 70 -0.80 9.53 -20.73
C ASP A 70 0.59 8.90 -20.94
N GLY A 71 0.87 7.76 -20.27
CA GLY A 71 2.14 7.05 -20.38
C GLY A 71 3.38 7.83 -19.94
N SER A 72 3.20 8.95 -19.26
CA SER A 72 4.30 9.84 -18.85
C SER A 72 4.34 10.13 -17.34
N LEU A 73 3.24 9.86 -16.63
CA LEU A 73 3.13 10.13 -15.20
C LEU A 73 2.40 8.99 -14.51
N CYS A 74 2.91 8.56 -13.37
CA CYS A 74 2.16 7.71 -12.46
C CYS A 74 2.28 8.16 -11.00
N LEU A 75 1.22 7.90 -10.24
CA LEU A 75 1.20 7.97 -8.78
C LEU A 75 0.94 6.57 -8.28
N LEU A 76 1.81 6.05 -7.41
CA LEU A 76 1.70 4.70 -6.84
C LEU A 76 2.11 4.71 -5.38
N GLY A 77 1.39 3.96 -4.54
CA GLY A 77 1.72 3.86 -3.13
C GLY A 77 0.82 2.92 -2.33
N GLY A 78 0.79 3.13 -1.02
CA GLY A 78 -0.01 2.34 -0.08
C GLY A 78 -1.39 2.91 0.20
N ARG A 79 -1.66 4.15 -0.20
CA ARG A 79 -2.82 4.94 0.23
C ARG A 79 -4.12 4.44 -0.36
N ASN A 80 -5.06 4.07 0.51
CA ASN A 80 -6.43 3.77 0.10
C ASN A 80 -7.23 5.05 -0.18
N THR A 81 -8.12 5.01 -1.18
CA THR A 81 -8.98 6.14 -1.57
C THR A 81 -10.22 6.25 -0.68
N ASN A 82 -10.03 6.49 0.61
CA ASN A 82 -11.11 6.75 1.56
C ASN A 82 -10.71 7.81 2.58
N ASP A 83 -11.69 8.32 3.37
CA ASP A 83 -11.50 9.45 4.26
C ASP A 83 -10.49 9.23 5.39
N ARG A 84 -10.22 7.97 5.78
CA ARG A 84 -9.19 7.65 6.78
C ARG A 84 -7.78 8.00 6.32
N PHE A 85 -7.56 8.06 4.99
CA PHE A 85 -6.26 8.35 4.37
C PHE A 85 -6.19 9.72 3.70
N LEU A 86 -7.35 10.25 3.26
CA LEU A 86 -7.44 11.45 2.42
C LEU A 86 -8.20 12.58 3.11
N SER A 87 -8.26 12.58 4.46
CA SER A 87 -8.99 13.60 5.20
C SER A 87 -8.45 15.00 4.93
N ARG A 88 -9.36 15.88 4.51
CA ARG A 88 -9.10 17.31 4.24
C ARG A 88 -8.95 18.14 5.50
N THR A 89 -9.40 17.64 6.64
CA THR A 89 -9.44 18.37 7.91
C THR A 89 -8.20 18.13 8.78
N GLY A 90 -7.18 17.41 8.25
CA GLY A 90 -6.02 16.99 9.03
C GLY A 90 -6.33 15.90 10.06
N GLN A 91 -7.51 15.27 9.96
CA GLN A 91 -7.97 14.18 10.83
C GLN A 91 -7.84 12.81 10.15
N ALA A 92 -6.84 12.64 9.27
CA ALA A 92 -6.52 11.33 8.75
C ALA A 92 -6.13 10.40 9.92
N GLU A 93 -6.77 9.22 9.98
CA GLU A 93 -6.51 8.23 11.03
C GLU A 93 -5.27 7.38 10.70
N ASN A 94 -4.88 7.34 9.42
CA ASN A 94 -3.77 6.56 8.92
C ASN A 94 -2.78 7.41 8.14
N ASP A 95 -1.50 7.24 8.46
CA ASP A 95 -0.40 7.82 7.70
C ASP A 95 0.03 6.86 6.59
N ASP A 96 0.08 7.36 5.37
CA ASP A 96 0.55 6.56 4.23
C ASP A 96 1.38 7.42 3.26
N ARG A 97 2.06 6.76 2.31
CA ARG A 97 2.96 7.41 1.37
C ARG A 97 2.70 6.91 -0.05
N ASP A 98 2.72 7.86 -0.97
CA ASP A 98 2.68 7.61 -2.39
C ASP A 98 3.90 8.26 -3.06
N VAL A 99 4.29 7.74 -4.21
CA VAL A 99 5.37 8.26 -5.05
C VAL A 99 4.77 8.69 -6.38
N LEU A 100 5.07 9.91 -6.79
CA LEU A 100 4.79 10.39 -8.12
C LEU A 100 6.05 10.21 -8.98
N VAL A 101 5.92 9.53 -10.10
CA VAL A 101 6.98 9.37 -11.11
C VAL A 101 6.58 10.15 -12.36
N TYR A 102 7.43 11.08 -12.76
CA TYR A 102 7.29 11.82 -14.01
C TYR A 102 8.36 11.42 -15.00
N ALA A 103 7.96 10.87 -16.15
CA ALA A 103 8.84 10.40 -17.20
C ALA A 103 8.26 10.84 -18.56
N PRO A 104 8.59 12.05 -19.05
CA PRO A 104 7.99 12.61 -20.25
C PRO A 104 8.32 11.82 -21.54
N GLN A 105 9.39 11.03 -21.52
CA GLN A 105 9.83 10.16 -22.61
C GLN A 105 10.26 8.79 -22.03
N PRO A 106 9.32 7.97 -21.52
CA PRO A 106 9.65 6.71 -20.89
C PRO A 106 10.15 5.69 -21.92
N ASP A 107 11.26 5.04 -21.63
CA ASP A 107 11.70 3.85 -22.33
C ASP A 107 10.99 2.59 -21.79
N GLU A 108 11.31 1.43 -22.36
CA GLU A 108 10.69 0.16 -21.96
C GLU A 108 11.05 -0.29 -20.53
N HIS A 109 12.14 0.21 -19.97
CA HIS A 109 12.61 -0.12 -18.62
C HIS A 109 12.07 0.85 -17.56
N CYS A 110 11.46 1.95 -17.97
CA CYS A 110 10.87 2.93 -17.06
C CYS A 110 9.63 2.35 -16.33
N ALA A 111 9.53 2.61 -15.03
CA ALA A 111 8.41 2.15 -14.20
C ALA A 111 7.03 2.56 -14.75
N VAL A 112 6.91 3.74 -15.38
CA VAL A 112 5.64 4.18 -15.99
C VAL A 112 5.23 3.24 -17.12
N ARG A 113 6.16 2.83 -17.98
CA ARG A 113 5.89 1.87 -19.07
C ARG A 113 5.62 0.47 -18.53
N GLN A 114 6.35 0.04 -17.51
CA GLN A 114 6.12 -1.24 -16.86
C GLN A 114 4.73 -1.28 -16.21
N LEU A 115 4.28 -0.17 -15.59
CA LEU A 115 2.96 -0.05 -15.00
C LEU A 115 1.83 -0.05 -16.06
N GLU A 116 2.05 0.53 -17.25
CA GLU A 116 1.11 0.42 -18.37
C GLU A 116 0.94 -1.05 -18.81
N ASN A 117 2.03 -1.79 -18.92
CA ASN A 117 2.01 -3.20 -19.28
C ASN A 117 1.31 -4.03 -18.21
N TYR A 118 1.62 -3.76 -16.94
CA TYR A 118 0.94 -4.38 -15.79
C TYR A 118 -0.57 -4.13 -15.82
N PHE A 119 -0.98 -2.85 -15.98
CA PHE A 119 -2.40 -2.50 -16.09
C PHE A 119 -3.08 -3.25 -17.24
N ALA A 120 -2.45 -3.32 -18.42
CA ALA A 120 -3.00 -4.04 -19.57
C ALA A 120 -3.15 -5.54 -19.30
N ALA A 121 -2.19 -6.15 -18.59
CA ALA A 121 -2.25 -7.55 -18.18
C ALA A 121 -3.44 -7.81 -17.25
N VAL A 122 -3.57 -7.05 -16.15
CA VAL A 122 -4.70 -7.21 -15.19
C VAL A 122 -6.04 -6.91 -15.84
N TRP A 123 -6.09 -5.88 -16.71
CA TRP A 123 -7.30 -5.51 -17.45
C TRP A 123 -7.81 -6.62 -18.36
N SER A 124 -6.94 -7.44 -18.91
CA SER A 124 -7.25 -8.48 -19.89
C SER A 124 -7.55 -9.85 -19.28
N LEU A 125 -7.43 -10.00 -17.95
CA LEU A 125 -7.71 -11.27 -17.28
C LEU A 125 -9.18 -11.68 -17.43
N GLU A 126 -9.42 -12.99 -17.49
CA GLU A 126 -10.78 -13.54 -17.56
C GLU A 126 -11.62 -13.20 -16.32
N GLU A 127 -11.00 -13.13 -15.16
CA GLU A 127 -11.62 -12.75 -13.89
C GLU A 127 -11.88 -11.25 -13.76
N THR A 128 -11.38 -10.43 -14.68
CA THR A 128 -11.65 -8.99 -14.72
C THR A 128 -12.90 -8.71 -15.54
N ARG A 129 -13.99 -8.35 -14.87
CA ARG A 129 -15.34 -8.22 -15.46
C ARG A 129 -15.76 -6.78 -15.66
N PRO A 130 -16.35 -6.41 -16.82
CA PRO A 130 -16.87 -5.07 -17.04
C PRO A 130 -18.06 -4.77 -16.14
N VAL A 131 -18.17 -3.51 -15.71
CA VAL A 131 -19.36 -2.95 -15.06
C VAL A 131 -20.24 -2.32 -16.13
N THR A 132 -21.47 -2.79 -16.24
CA THR A 132 -22.47 -2.14 -17.10
C THR A 132 -23.11 -1.00 -16.31
N GLY A 133 -22.81 0.24 -16.68
CA GLY A 133 -23.44 1.42 -16.11
C GLY A 133 -24.91 1.51 -16.53
N ARG A 134 -25.72 2.12 -15.68
CA ARG A 134 -27.09 2.53 -16.03
C ARG A 134 -27.07 4.02 -16.28
N ASP A 135 -27.34 4.40 -17.50
CA ASP A 135 -27.53 5.82 -17.81
C ASP A 135 -28.80 6.30 -17.08
N SER A 136 -28.56 7.08 -16.05
CA SER A 136 -29.62 7.75 -15.29
C SER A 136 -29.84 9.19 -15.76
N GLY A 137 -29.14 9.63 -16.82
CA GLY A 137 -29.06 11.05 -17.19
C GLY A 137 -28.42 11.92 -16.08
N GLY A 138 -27.68 11.28 -15.16
CA GLY A 138 -27.12 11.93 -13.99
C GLY A 138 -25.93 12.83 -14.33
N THR A 139 -25.90 14.00 -13.70
CA THR A 139 -24.81 15.01 -13.79
C THR A 139 -24.14 15.22 -12.44
N ALA A 140 -24.48 14.39 -11.44
CA ALA A 140 -24.04 14.62 -10.05
C ALA A 140 -22.52 14.62 -9.89
N LEU A 141 -21.79 13.82 -10.66
CA LEU A 141 -20.33 13.82 -10.64
C LEU A 141 -19.74 15.10 -11.28
N LEU A 142 -20.34 15.58 -12.38
CA LEU A 142 -19.92 16.84 -13.02
C LEU A 142 -20.22 18.05 -12.13
N GLU A 143 -21.38 18.09 -11.49
CA GLU A 143 -21.74 19.11 -10.51
C GLU A 143 -20.79 19.09 -9.30
N ARG A 144 -20.45 17.89 -8.82
CA ARG A 144 -19.47 17.70 -7.75
C ARG A 144 -18.09 18.20 -8.17
N TYR A 145 -17.65 17.92 -9.39
CA TYR A 145 -16.38 18.42 -9.91
C TYR A 145 -16.37 19.97 -9.96
N ALA A 146 -17.43 20.58 -10.47
CA ALA A 146 -17.55 22.03 -10.52
C ALA A 146 -17.48 22.65 -9.12
N ALA A 147 -18.16 22.05 -8.13
CA ALA A 147 -18.11 22.48 -6.75
C ALA A 147 -16.70 22.36 -6.14
N LEU A 148 -15.97 21.25 -6.43
CA LEU A 148 -14.60 21.07 -5.99
C LEU A 148 -13.68 22.12 -6.59
N ARG A 149 -13.78 22.37 -7.89
CA ARG A 149 -12.98 23.38 -8.59
C ARG A 149 -13.24 24.80 -8.08
N SER A 150 -14.50 25.12 -7.76
CA SER A 150 -14.86 26.42 -7.17
C SER A 150 -14.39 26.56 -5.73
N GLY A 151 -14.41 25.48 -4.95
CA GLY A 151 -14.01 25.48 -3.54
C GLY A 151 -12.50 25.40 -3.29
N TRP A 152 -11.74 25.01 -4.31
CA TRP A 152 -10.26 24.85 -4.25
C TRP A 152 -9.62 25.11 -5.59
N PRO A 153 -9.66 26.30 -6.10
CA PRO A 153 -9.08 26.65 -7.39
C PRO A 153 -7.58 26.30 -7.46
N GLU A 154 -6.85 26.44 -6.36
CA GLU A 154 -5.42 26.16 -6.26
C GLU A 154 -5.06 24.68 -6.54
N ALA A 155 -5.96 23.74 -6.27
CA ALA A 155 -5.75 22.32 -6.58
C ALA A 155 -5.88 22.00 -8.08
N PHE A 156 -6.30 22.97 -8.89
CA PHE A 156 -6.50 22.83 -10.34
C PHE A 156 -5.53 23.69 -11.17
N GLU A 157 -4.59 24.35 -10.50
CA GLU A 157 -3.52 25.07 -11.19
C GLU A 157 -2.59 24.08 -11.90
N PRO A 158 -2.07 24.40 -13.09
CA PRO A 158 -1.11 23.59 -13.78
C PRO A 158 0.15 23.37 -12.93
N VAL A 159 0.65 22.15 -12.88
CA VAL A 159 1.88 21.79 -12.17
C VAL A 159 3.00 21.62 -13.18
N ASP A 160 4.12 22.29 -12.96
CA ASP A 160 5.37 21.97 -13.64
C ASP A 160 5.99 20.70 -12.98
N TRP A 161 5.68 19.55 -13.54
CA TRP A 161 6.15 18.28 -13.02
C TRP A 161 7.68 18.16 -13.08
N SER A 162 8.32 18.78 -14.05
CA SER A 162 9.79 18.77 -14.16
C SER A 162 10.44 19.53 -13.00
N GLY A 163 9.87 20.68 -12.63
CA GLY A 163 10.36 21.45 -11.49
C GLY A 163 9.92 20.91 -10.13
N ALA A 164 8.85 20.11 -10.09
CA ALA A 164 8.27 19.56 -8.87
C ALA A 164 8.81 18.17 -8.48
N THR A 165 9.66 17.56 -9.31
CA THR A 165 10.23 16.23 -9.08
C THR A 165 11.76 16.27 -8.97
N THR A 166 12.31 15.35 -8.19
CA THR A 166 13.76 15.14 -8.07
C THR A 166 14.22 14.17 -9.15
N PRO A 167 15.25 14.52 -9.98
CA PRO A 167 15.86 13.57 -10.90
C PRO A 167 16.46 12.37 -10.15
N VAL A 168 16.29 11.17 -10.70
CA VAL A 168 16.81 9.93 -10.12
C VAL A 168 17.50 9.09 -11.19
N ASP A 169 18.38 8.17 -10.76
CA ASP A 169 19.11 7.29 -11.68
C ASP A 169 18.21 6.25 -12.33
N GLY A 170 17.17 5.78 -11.63
CA GLY A 170 16.22 4.83 -12.17
C GLY A 170 15.02 4.60 -11.25
N VAL A 171 13.89 4.23 -11.88
CA VAL A 171 12.70 3.74 -11.16
C VAL A 171 12.20 2.49 -11.86
N THR A 172 12.10 1.38 -11.12
CA THR A 172 11.66 0.08 -11.63
C THR A 172 10.44 -0.40 -10.86
N LEU A 173 9.51 -1.06 -11.54
CA LEU A 173 8.32 -1.67 -10.93
C LEU A 173 8.60 -3.13 -10.55
N LEU A 174 8.26 -3.50 -9.33
CA LEU A 174 8.11 -4.89 -8.89
C LEU A 174 6.63 -5.18 -8.66
N HIS A 175 6.20 -6.39 -8.96
CA HIS A 175 4.82 -6.81 -8.72
C HIS A 175 4.70 -8.32 -8.47
N ASN A 176 3.62 -8.73 -7.81
CA ASN A 176 3.20 -10.12 -7.74
C ASN A 176 2.56 -10.59 -9.07
N PRO A 177 2.47 -11.89 -9.31
CA PRO A 177 1.64 -12.45 -10.37
C PRO A 177 0.20 -11.95 -10.30
N VAL A 178 -0.41 -11.67 -11.46
CA VAL A 178 -1.68 -10.93 -11.54
C VAL A 178 -2.94 -11.79 -11.45
N GLY A 179 -2.86 -13.11 -11.65
CA GLY A 179 -3.99 -14.03 -11.64
C GLY A 179 -4.71 -14.13 -10.28
N ALA A 180 -6.01 -14.50 -10.30
CA ALA A 180 -6.78 -14.74 -9.09
C ALA A 180 -6.57 -16.17 -8.57
N GLU A 181 -5.34 -16.47 -8.15
CA GLU A 181 -4.89 -17.77 -7.67
C GLU A 181 -3.84 -17.61 -6.58
N ASN A 182 -3.42 -18.72 -5.93
CA ASN A 182 -2.26 -18.70 -5.04
C ASN A 182 -1.02 -18.29 -5.83
N LYS A 183 -0.30 -17.31 -5.31
CA LYS A 183 0.86 -16.73 -5.98
C LYS A 183 2.16 -17.34 -5.47
N THR A 184 3.13 -17.47 -6.37
CA THR A 184 4.53 -17.52 -5.98
C THR A 184 4.92 -16.16 -5.40
N PRO A 185 5.71 -16.11 -4.31
CA PRO A 185 6.01 -14.84 -3.62
C PRO A 185 7.12 -14.05 -4.35
N GLU A 186 6.98 -13.83 -5.65
CA GLU A 186 8.00 -13.22 -6.51
C GLU A 186 8.42 -11.84 -6.03
N LEU A 187 7.44 -11.03 -5.57
CA LEU A 187 7.75 -9.71 -5.04
C LEU A 187 8.51 -9.80 -3.71
N TRP A 188 8.14 -10.73 -2.82
CA TRP A 188 8.90 -10.97 -1.59
C TRP A 188 10.32 -11.42 -1.89
N ASP A 189 10.51 -12.39 -2.79
CA ASP A 189 11.82 -12.90 -3.18
C ASP A 189 12.69 -11.78 -3.78
N ALA A 190 12.12 -10.91 -4.61
CA ALA A 190 12.80 -9.74 -5.14
C ALA A 190 13.19 -8.74 -4.03
N LEU A 191 12.32 -8.49 -3.05
CA LEU A 191 12.64 -7.63 -1.89
C LEU A 191 13.78 -8.23 -1.06
N VAL A 192 13.76 -9.54 -0.79
CA VAL A 192 14.86 -10.23 -0.08
C VAL A 192 16.18 -10.06 -0.83
N HIS A 193 16.16 -10.29 -2.15
CA HIS A 193 17.36 -10.12 -2.98
C HIS A 193 17.90 -8.68 -2.95
N LEU A 194 17.04 -7.67 -2.98
CA LEU A 194 17.46 -6.26 -2.82
C LEU A 194 18.04 -6.00 -1.42
N MET A 195 17.40 -6.51 -0.37
CA MET A 195 17.87 -6.38 1.01
C MET A 195 19.23 -7.04 1.23
N GLU A 196 19.53 -8.12 0.52
CA GLU A 196 20.84 -8.78 0.54
C GLU A 196 21.99 -7.92 0.00
N GLN A 197 21.69 -6.92 -0.81
CA GLN A 197 22.70 -6.05 -1.43
C GLN A 197 23.19 -4.92 -0.52
N GLY A 198 22.43 -4.56 0.52
CA GLY A 198 22.73 -3.46 1.43
C GLY A 198 23.48 -3.88 2.69
N GLY A 199 24.17 -2.93 3.31
CA GLY A 199 24.78 -3.09 4.63
C GLY A 199 23.74 -3.03 5.74
N ASP A 200 22.86 -2.03 5.71
CA ASP A 200 21.74 -1.83 6.62
C ASP A 200 20.42 -1.85 5.84
N VAL A 201 19.38 -2.32 6.50
CA VAL A 201 18.03 -2.39 5.95
C VAL A 201 17.04 -1.82 6.95
N LEU A 202 16.24 -0.86 6.51
CA LEU A 202 15.18 -0.25 7.31
C LEU A 202 13.83 -0.47 6.63
N VAL A 203 12.94 -1.22 7.28
CA VAL A 203 11.61 -1.55 6.77
C VAL A 203 10.54 -0.81 7.54
N GLN A 204 9.65 -0.11 6.85
CA GLN A 204 8.44 0.47 7.41
C GLN A 204 7.24 -0.31 6.90
N THR A 205 6.44 -0.88 7.80
CA THR A 205 5.27 -1.69 7.44
C THR A 205 4.22 -1.64 8.56
N PRO A 206 2.91 -1.61 8.23
CA PRO A 206 1.87 -1.59 9.25
C PRO A 206 1.75 -2.91 10.03
N TYR A 207 2.17 -4.03 9.42
CA TYR A 207 2.02 -5.39 9.94
C TYR A 207 3.29 -6.21 9.76
N LEU A 208 3.48 -7.20 10.64
CA LEU A 208 4.53 -8.22 10.58
C LEU A 208 3.87 -9.59 10.78
N ILE A 209 3.30 -10.17 9.70
CA ILE A 209 2.56 -11.44 9.73
C ILE A 209 3.26 -12.43 8.79
N CYS A 210 4.48 -12.82 9.15
CA CYS A 210 5.35 -13.60 8.28
C CYS A 210 4.99 -15.10 8.26
N SER A 211 5.15 -15.74 7.10
CA SER A 211 5.17 -17.19 6.94
C SER A 211 6.44 -17.80 7.53
N SER A 212 6.52 -19.14 7.56
CA SER A 212 7.76 -19.79 8.01
C SER A 212 8.94 -19.49 7.08
N ALA A 213 8.71 -19.47 5.77
CA ALA A 213 9.73 -19.12 4.79
C ALA A 213 10.21 -17.66 4.98
N MET A 214 9.30 -16.70 5.10
CA MET A 214 9.66 -15.30 5.37
C MET A 214 10.48 -15.13 6.66
N TYR A 215 10.18 -15.92 7.72
CA TYR A 215 11.01 -15.91 8.94
C TYR A 215 12.41 -16.48 8.72
N ASP A 216 12.55 -17.48 7.84
CA ASP A 216 13.85 -18.06 7.51
C ASP A 216 14.71 -17.06 6.73
N ASP A 217 14.10 -16.33 5.78
CA ASP A 217 14.73 -15.23 5.04
C ASP A 217 15.15 -14.09 5.97
N LEU A 218 14.25 -13.63 6.87
CA LEU A 218 14.57 -12.59 7.84
C LEU A 218 15.71 -12.98 8.78
N ARG A 219 15.79 -14.26 9.15
CA ARG A 219 16.87 -14.78 9.99
C ARG A 219 18.21 -14.79 9.24
N ALA A 220 18.18 -15.15 7.96
CA ALA A 220 19.37 -15.11 7.10
C ALA A 220 19.85 -13.65 6.93
N LEU A 221 18.95 -12.72 6.70
CA LEU A 221 19.25 -11.29 6.59
C LEU A 221 19.79 -10.72 7.91
N GLY A 222 19.12 -10.96 9.05
CA GLY A 222 19.47 -10.41 10.37
C GLY A 222 20.79 -10.97 10.93
N GLY A 223 21.26 -12.12 10.45
CA GLY A 223 22.52 -12.74 10.91
C GLY A 223 23.79 -12.04 10.44
N GLY A 224 23.73 -11.10 9.51
CA GLY A 224 24.90 -10.47 8.90
C GLY A 224 24.83 -8.96 8.69
N ARG A 225 23.74 -8.31 9.07
CA ARG A 225 23.50 -6.87 8.83
C ARG A 225 22.57 -6.24 9.86
N GLU A 226 22.55 -4.91 9.92
CA GLU A 226 21.54 -4.17 10.67
C GLU A 226 20.20 -4.26 9.92
N LEU A 227 19.21 -4.91 10.53
CA LEU A 227 17.87 -5.05 10.00
C LEU A 227 16.88 -4.52 11.04
N ALA A 228 16.19 -3.44 10.70
CA ALA A 228 15.23 -2.78 11.58
C ALA A 228 13.87 -2.63 10.93
N PHE A 229 12.82 -2.83 11.73
CA PHE A 229 11.43 -2.62 11.34
C PHE A 229 10.81 -1.47 12.13
N VAL A 230 10.05 -0.61 11.44
CA VAL A 230 9.17 0.38 12.06
C VAL A 230 7.74 -0.05 11.78
N THR A 231 7.01 -0.38 12.84
CA THR A 231 5.63 -0.90 12.74
C THR A 231 4.75 -0.29 13.82
N ASN A 232 3.44 -0.47 13.71
CA ASN A 232 2.52 0.01 14.74
C ASN A 232 2.77 -0.70 16.07
N SER A 233 2.78 0.05 17.16
CA SER A 233 2.58 -0.53 18.49
C SER A 233 1.18 -1.12 18.59
N VAL A 234 0.98 -2.07 19.50
CA VAL A 234 -0.33 -2.67 19.73
C VAL A 234 -1.34 -1.65 20.27
N GLU A 235 -0.84 -0.62 20.93
CA GLU A 235 -1.63 0.47 21.48
C GLU A 235 -2.21 1.37 20.37
N GLY A 236 -1.44 1.65 19.32
CA GLY A 236 -1.77 2.59 18.22
C GLY A 236 -2.28 1.94 16.95
N GLY A 237 -2.06 0.63 16.76
CA GLY A 237 -2.43 -0.06 15.52
C GLY A 237 -3.95 -0.12 15.29
N ALA A 238 -4.37 0.21 14.06
CA ALA A 238 -5.77 0.20 13.65
C ALA A 238 -6.30 -1.21 13.33
N ASN A 239 -5.42 -2.15 12.94
CA ASN A 239 -5.80 -3.51 12.58
C ASN A 239 -5.76 -4.44 13.80
N LEU A 240 -6.94 -4.82 14.28
CA LEU A 240 -7.11 -5.69 15.46
C LEU A 240 -6.42 -7.06 15.28
N PHE A 241 -6.58 -7.69 14.13
CA PHE A 241 -6.02 -9.03 13.85
C PHE A 241 -4.50 -8.97 13.64
N GLY A 242 -4.00 -7.97 12.94
CA GLY A 242 -2.57 -7.75 12.77
C GLY A 242 -1.85 -7.50 14.10
N CYS A 243 -2.41 -6.65 14.98
CA CYS A 243 -1.88 -6.43 16.32
C CYS A 243 -1.91 -7.71 17.19
N ALA A 244 -2.99 -8.51 17.10
CA ALA A 244 -3.10 -9.76 17.84
C ALA A 244 -2.08 -10.81 17.36
N ASP A 245 -1.87 -10.93 16.05
CA ASP A 245 -0.83 -11.83 15.49
C ASP A 245 0.56 -11.37 15.90
N TYR A 246 0.87 -10.08 15.75
CA TYR A 246 2.15 -9.52 16.18
C TYR A 246 2.47 -9.87 17.64
N LEU A 247 1.51 -9.70 18.57
CA LEU A 247 1.69 -10.10 19.96
C LEU A 247 1.98 -11.60 20.13
N GLY A 248 1.40 -12.43 19.26
CA GLY A 248 1.62 -13.88 19.29
C GLY A 248 2.93 -14.32 18.67
N GLN A 249 3.54 -13.49 17.82
CA GLN A 249 4.74 -13.82 17.06
C GLN A 249 5.97 -12.97 17.44
N LYS A 250 5.82 -11.99 18.31
CA LYS A 250 6.87 -11.00 18.63
C LYS A 250 8.22 -11.65 18.98
N GLU A 251 8.22 -12.66 19.84
CA GLU A 251 9.45 -13.39 20.23
C GLU A 251 10.11 -14.06 19.01
N LYS A 252 9.30 -14.60 18.09
CA LYS A 252 9.80 -15.23 16.87
C LYS A 252 10.41 -14.21 15.91
N ILE A 253 9.79 -13.02 15.80
CA ILE A 253 10.30 -11.90 15.00
C ILE A 253 11.66 -11.44 15.55
N LEU A 254 11.75 -11.17 16.86
CA LEU A 254 12.99 -10.78 17.52
C LEU A 254 14.08 -11.87 17.40
N GLY A 255 13.69 -13.14 17.46
CA GLY A 255 14.57 -14.29 17.27
C GLY A 255 15.17 -14.42 15.84
N CYS A 256 14.71 -13.60 14.89
CA CYS A 256 15.35 -13.45 13.58
C CYS A 256 16.55 -12.47 13.61
N GLY A 257 16.89 -11.88 14.76
CA GLY A 257 17.98 -10.92 14.87
C GLY A 257 17.61 -9.50 14.44
N VAL A 258 16.31 -9.18 14.36
CA VAL A 258 15.80 -7.88 13.89
C VAL A 258 15.47 -6.94 15.04
N GLU A 259 15.71 -5.65 14.87
CA GLU A 259 15.24 -4.59 15.75
C GLU A 259 13.82 -4.16 15.35
N VAL A 260 12.96 -3.88 16.33
CA VAL A 260 11.58 -3.44 16.05
C VAL A 260 11.29 -2.13 16.78
N TYR A 261 11.01 -1.09 16.01
CA TYR A 261 10.48 0.18 16.48
C TYR A 261 8.95 0.11 16.50
N GLU A 262 8.37 -0.03 17.69
CA GLU A 262 6.92 -0.02 17.90
C GLU A 262 6.43 1.42 18.01
N THR A 263 5.94 1.99 16.91
CA THR A 263 5.56 3.41 16.86
C THR A 263 4.22 3.71 17.52
N LEU A 264 4.15 4.85 18.19
CA LEU A 264 2.95 5.39 18.83
C LEU A 264 2.88 6.91 18.60
N CYS A 265 2.56 7.32 17.37
CA CYS A 265 2.58 8.73 16.96
C CYS A 265 1.19 9.38 16.86
N GLY A 266 0.15 8.77 17.46
CA GLY A 266 -1.21 9.31 17.43
C GLY A 266 -2.04 8.94 16.19
N HIS A 267 -1.38 8.55 15.10
CA HIS A 267 -1.98 8.01 13.87
C HIS A 267 -1.53 6.57 13.67
N SER A 268 -2.30 5.79 12.92
CA SER A 268 -1.87 4.44 12.56
C SER A 268 -0.95 4.51 11.35
N LEU A 269 0.27 3.99 11.48
CA LEU A 269 1.20 3.82 10.38
C LEU A 269 0.61 2.83 9.37
N HIS A 270 0.55 3.22 8.09
CA HIS A 270 0.11 2.32 7.02
C HIS A 270 1.10 2.29 5.84
N THR A 271 2.15 3.06 5.88
CA THR A 271 3.21 3.10 4.86
C THR A 271 3.92 1.76 4.72
N LYS A 272 4.27 1.38 3.50
CA LYS A 272 5.11 0.23 3.16
C LYS A 272 6.32 0.74 2.40
N ALA A 273 7.48 0.66 3.05
CA ALA A 273 8.75 1.08 2.47
C ALA A 273 9.89 0.19 2.93
N VAL A 274 10.88 -0.02 2.06
CA VAL A 274 12.14 -0.70 2.38
C VAL A 274 13.27 0.21 1.91
N LEU A 275 14.17 0.57 2.81
CA LEU A 275 15.39 1.29 2.49
C LEU A 275 16.58 0.32 2.59
N VAL A 276 17.41 0.26 1.56
CA VAL A 276 18.56 -0.62 1.47
C VAL A 276 19.82 0.21 1.27
N GLY A 277 20.71 0.18 2.25
CA GLY A 277 21.87 1.06 2.28
C GLY A 277 21.45 2.53 2.22
N ASP A 278 22.28 3.35 1.65
CA ASP A 278 22.08 4.80 1.49
C ASP A 278 21.54 5.20 0.10
N ARG A 279 21.14 4.22 -0.72
CA ARG A 279 20.83 4.44 -2.13
C ARG A 279 19.44 3.99 -2.56
N LEU A 280 19.05 2.75 -2.25
CA LEU A 280 17.80 2.19 -2.76
C LEU A 280 16.63 2.47 -1.81
N SER A 281 15.51 2.84 -2.39
CA SER A 281 14.24 3.02 -1.70
C SER A 281 13.14 2.26 -2.43
N VAL A 282 12.38 1.43 -1.71
CA VAL A 282 11.27 0.66 -2.27
C VAL A 282 9.99 1.09 -1.60
N ILE A 283 8.97 1.52 -2.36
CA ILE A 283 7.72 2.06 -1.83
C ILE A 283 6.55 1.52 -2.65
N GLY A 284 5.46 1.15 -1.97
CA GLY A 284 4.24 0.73 -2.67
C GLY A 284 3.16 0.17 -1.77
N SER A 285 2.50 -0.91 -2.23
CA SER A 285 1.32 -1.46 -1.56
C SER A 285 1.61 -2.70 -0.71
N PHE A 286 2.77 -3.38 -0.88
CA PHE A 286 3.11 -4.66 -0.26
C PHE A 286 3.29 -4.54 1.26
N ASN A 287 2.40 -5.17 2.02
CA ASN A 287 2.59 -5.37 3.45
C ASN A 287 3.55 -6.54 3.73
N MET A 288 4.22 -6.49 4.87
CA MET A 288 5.01 -7.62 5.36
C MET A 288 4.08 -8.70 5.98
N ASP A 289 3.16 -9.21 5.17
CA ASP A 289 2.18 -10.22 5.60
C ASP A 289 2.00 -11.33 4.55
N MET A 290 1.38 -12.43 4.99
CA MET A 290 1.19 -13.62 4.17
C MET A 290 0.18 -13.37 3.05
N ARG A 291 -0.77 -12.46 3.26
CA ARG A 291 -1.75 -12.11 2.27
C ARG A 291 -1.11 -11.39 1.09
N SER A 292 -0.30 -10.38 1.36
CA SER A 292 0.48 -9.66 0.34
C SER A 292 1.45 -10.57 -0.40
N ALA A 293 2.08 -11.54 0.31
CA ALA A 293 3.06 -12.42 -0.32
C ALA A 293 2.42 -13.49 -1.24
N TYR A 294 1.24 -14.03 -0.90
CA TYR A 294 0.73 -15.24 -1.53
C TYR A 294 -0.66 -15.14 -2.16
N LEU A 295 -1.43 -14.07 -1.88
CA LEU A 295 -2.83 -13.99 -2.29
C LEU A 295 -3.14 -12.76 -3.13
N ASP A 296 -2.66 -11.59 -2.74
CA ASP A 296 -3.06 -10.33 -3.34
C ASP A 296 -2.15 -9.93 -4.50
N THR A 297 -2.66 -9.16 -5.44
CA THR A 297 -1.79 -8.37 -6.32
C THR A 297 -1.16 -7.25 -5.51
N GLU A 298 0.10 -6.98 -5.77
CA GLU A 298 0.88 -5.95 -5.06
C GLU A 298 1.86 -5.29 -6.01
N LEU A 299 2.14 -4.02 -5.75
CA LEU A 299 3.08 -3.20 -6.53
C LEU A 299 4.07 -2.50 -5.61
N MET A 300 5.35 -2.49 -6.00
CA MET A 300 6.39 -1.69 -5.35
C MET A 300 7.24 -0.99 -6.40
N LEU A 301 7.58 0.28 -6.18
CA LEU A 301 8.57 1.02 -6.95
C LEU A 301 9.93 0.92 -6.27
N VAL A 302 10.93 0.47 -6.99
CA VAL A 302 12.34 0.54 -6.59
C VAL A 302 12.93 1.82 -7.18
N ILE A 303 13.38 2.71 -6.33
CA ILE A 303 13.92 4.02 -6.68
C ILE A 303 15.42 4.00 -6.37
N ASP A 304 16.25 4.20 -7.39
CA ASP A 304 17.68 4.30 -7.27
C ASP A 304 18.07 5.78 -7.16
N SER A 305 18.24 6.25 -5.91
CA SER A 305 18.60 7.64 -5.61
C SER A 305 19.02 7.81 -4.15
N PRO A 306 20.27 8.21 -3.90
CA PRO A 306 20.72 8.57 -2.54
C PRO A 306 19.91 9.72 -1.94
N GLU A 307 19.50 10.70 -2.75
CA GLU A 307 18.74 11.85 -2.29
C GLU A 307 17.36 11.44 -1.78
N ILE A 308 16.61 10.62 -2.54
CA ILE A 308 15.31 10.11 -2.13
C ILE A 308 15.45 9.20 -0.90
N ASN A 309 16.48 8.35 -0.85
CA ASN A 309 16.75 7.51 0.31
C ASN A 309 16.98 8.37 1.57
N ALA A 310 17.80 9.40 1.48
CA ALA A 310 18.05 10.31 2.60
C ALA A 310 16.79 11.05 3.07
N GLN A 311 15.95 11.53 2.14
CA GLN A 311 14.67 12.16 2.46
C GLN A 311 13.75 11.19 3.23
N LEU A 312 13.64 9.94 2.76
CA LEU A 312 12.81 8.93 3.41
C LEU A 312 13.34 8.53 4.78
N ARG A 313 14.67 8.39 4.94
CA ARG A 313 15.29 8.13 6.24
C ARG A 313 14.95 9.24 7.23
N GLY A 314 15.00 10.50 6.80
CA GLY A 314 14.61 11.64 7.63
C GLY A 314 13.18 11.53 8.14
N VAL A 315 12.24 11.23 7.26
CA VAL A 315 10.82 11.03 7.65
C VAL A 315 10.64 9.80 8.56
N ILE A 316 11.33 8.70 8.28
CA ILE A 316 11.22 7.49 9.12
C ILE A 316 11.85 7.72 10.50
N ALA A 317 12.87 8.56 10.61
CA ALA A 317 13.49 8.92 11.89
C ALA A 317 12.49 9.59 12.87
N ASP A 318 11.51 10.34 12.37
CA ASP A 318 10.45 10.92 13.20
C ASP A 318 9.54 9.82 13.80
N TYR A 319 9.25 8.78 13.04
CA TYR A 319 8.53 7.60 13.57
C TYR A 319 9.38 6.84 14.57
N GLN A 320 10.67 6.66 14.33
CA GLN A 320 11.59 6.03 15.28
C GLN A 320 11.68 6.83 16.59
N ALA A 321 11.74 8.17 16.50
CA ALA A 321 11.70 9.04 17.67
C ALA A 321 10.42 8.88 18.50
N SER A 322 9.28 8.56 17.86
CA SER A 322 8.00 8.31 18.50
C SER A 322 7.76 6.83 18.81
N SER A 323 8.80 6.00 18.78
CA SER A 323 8.71 4.56 18.97
C SER A 323 9.37 4.08 20.24
N ARG A 324 8.95 2.91 20.68
CA ARG A 324 9.71 2.07 21.60
C ARG A 324 10.51 1.06 20.76
N LEU A 325 11.84 1.18 20.80
CA LEU A 325 12.74 0.21 20.19
C LEU A 325 12.80 -1.05 21.06
N VAL A 326 12.56 -2.20 20.46
CA VAL A 326 12.71 -3.53 21.06
C VAL A 326 13.81 -4.27 20.31
N ARG A 327 14.83 -4.72 21.03
CA ARG A 327 15.99 -5.42 20.46
C ARG A 327 15.83 -6.94 20.51
N PRO A 328 16.63 -7.70 19.75
CA PRO A 328 16.59 -9.16 19.75
C PRO A 328 16.78 -9.82 21.14
N ASP A 329 17.53 -9.19 22.01
CA ASP A 329 17.75 -9.64 23.40
C ASP A 329 16.57 -9.29 24.35
N GLY A 330 15.53 -8.64 23.83
CA GLY A 330 14.35 -8.20 24.58
C GLY A 330 14.52 -6.86 25.31
N THR A 331 15.70 -6.23 25.25
CA THR A 331 15.90 -4.89 25.82
C THR A 331 15.07 -3.86 25.08
N GLN A 332 14.62 -2.83 25.81
CA GLN A 332 13.76 -1.78 25.26
C GLN A 332 14.35 -0.41 25.53
N THR A 333 14.18 0.50 24.58
CA THR A 333 14.57 1.91 24.71
C THR A 333 13.45 2.77 24.12
N GLU A 334 13.02 3.77 24.87
CA GLU A 334 12.01 4.74 24.39
C GLU A 334 12.69 5.82 23.54
N GLY A 335 12.07 6.16 22.41
CA GLY A 335 12.49 7.27 21.57
C GLY A 335 12.26 8.62 22.25
N THR A 336 12.89 9.66 21.75
CA THR A 336 12.89 11.00 22.36
C THR A 336 11.51 11.68 22.37
N ALA A 337 10.61 11.29 21.44
CA ALA A 337 9.25 11.79 21.33
C ALA A 337 8.19 10.71 21.70
N TYR A 338 8.63 9.56 22.23
CA TYR A 338 7.71 8.49 22.62
C TYR A 338 6.87 8.90 23.84
N VAL A 339 5.55 8.74 23.72
CA VAL A 339 4.60 8.97 24.81
C VAL A 339 3.80 7.70 25.03
N TYR A 340 4.03 7.04 26.15
CA TYR A 340 3.32 5.81 26.46
C TYR A 340 1.82 6.06 26.68
N VAL A 341 0.97 5.30 25.98
CA VAL A 341 -0.47 5.26 26.17
C VAL A 341 -0.85 3.84 26.58
N PRO A 342 -1.40 3.63 27.78
CA PRO A 342 -1.72 2.29 28.24
C PRO A 342 -2.87 1.67 27.44
N LEU A 343 -2.71 0.42 27.06
CA LEU A 343 -3.78 -0.35 26.42
C LEU A 343 -4.95 -0.52 27.40
N PRO A 344 -6.20 -0.12 27.06
CA PRO A 344 -7.36 -0.33 27.91
C PRO A 344 -7.52 -1.80 28.32
N ALA A 345 -7.92 -2.06 29.56
CA ALA A 345 -7.99 -3.43 30.11
C ALA A 345 -8.83 -4.38 29.25
N GLY A 346 -9.97 -3.92 28.71
CA GLY A 346 -10.80 -4.71 27.80
C GLY A 346 -10.10 -5.06 26.49
N LYS A 347 -9.37 -4.10 25.89
CA LYS A 347 -8.61 -4.32 24.64
C LYS A 347 -7.43 -5.28 24.90
N ARG A 348 -6.78 -5.17 26.07
CA ARG A 348 -5.71 -6.08 26.50
C ARG A 348 -6.22 -7.52 26.66
N ALA A 349 -7.36 -7.71 27.31
CA ALA A 349 -7.99 -9.02 27.47
C ALA A 349 -8.38 -9.60 26.11
N LEU A 350 -8.96 -8.79 25.22
CA LEU A 350 -9.32 -9.18 23.86
C LEU A 350 -8.09 -9.67 23.06
N TYR A 351 -7.00 -8.92 23.07
CA TYR A 351 -5.76 -9.35 22.42
C TYR A 351 -5.17 -10.61 23.04
N GLY A 352 -5.28 -10.77 24.36
CA GLY A 352 -4.87 -11.98 25.07
C GLY A 352 -5.55 -13.25 24.55
N VAL A 353 -6.79 -13.14 24.06
CA VAL A 353 -7.55 -14.24 23.43
C VAL A 353 -7.27 -14.31 21.93
N LEU A 354 -7.37 -13.19 21.22
CA LEU A 354 -7.26 -13.13 19.76
C LEU A 354 -5.92 -13.66 19.24
N ARG A 355 -4.80 -13.42 19.94
CA ARG A 355 -3.48 -13.94 19.54
C ARG A 355 -3.43 -15.46 19.37
N TYR A 356 -4.36 -16.21 19.96
CA TYR A 356 -4.49 -17.65 19.76
C TYR A 356 -5.51 -17.98 18.67
N LEU A 357 -6.61 -17.22 18.58
CA LEU A 357 -7.66 -17.45 17.59
C LEU A 357 -7.24 -17.09 16.16
N VAL A 358 -6.29 -16.17 15.98
CA VAL A 358 -5.79 -15.80 14.66
C VAL A 358 -4.82 -16.85 14.05
N ARG A 359 -4.23 -17.72 14.88
CA ARG A 359 -3.23 -18.70 14.43
C ARG A 359 -3.67 -19.55 13.23
N PRO A 360 -4.86 -20.17 13.20
CA PRO A 360 -5.28 -21.02 12.09
C PRO A 360 -5.60 -20.23 10.81
N ILE A 361 -5.87 -18.93 10.91
CA ILE A 361 -6.25 -18.08 9.78
C ILE A 361 -5.16 -17.10 9.36
N ARG A 362 -3.95 -17.21 9.92
CA ARG A 362 -2.81 -16.31 9.62
C ARG A 362 -2.52 -16.20 8.14
N HIS A 363 -2.72 -17.28 7.39
CA HIS A 363 -2.51 -17.32 5.94
C HIS A 363 -3.51 -16.46 5.16
N LEU A 364 -4.52 -15.91 5.82
CA LEU A 364 -5.51 -14.97 5.26
C LEU A 364 -5.33 -13.53 5.74
N LEU A 365 -4.35 -13.29 6.60
CA LEU A 365 -4.02 -11.98 7.15
C LEU A 365 -2.86 -11.34 6.41
#